data_6f3356e674e8cc62e5548ef230d02c03
#
_entry.id   6f3356e674e8cc62e5548ef230d02c03
#
_cell.length_a   1.000
_cell.length_b   1.000
_cell.length_c   1.000
_cell.angle_alpha   90.00
_cell.angle_beta   90.00
_cell.angle_gamma   90.00
#
_symmetry.space_group_name_H-M   'P 1'
#
loop_
_entity.id
_entity.type
_entity.pdbx_description
1 polymer ?
#
loop_
_entity_poly.entity_id
_entity_poly.type
_entity_poly.pdbx_seq_one_letter_code
_entity_poly.pdbx_strand_id
1 'polypeptide(L)' 'MNIEVGTTIKGTVVKVADYGAIVRLPGGKTGLVHISEIADAYVRDVRDYLNEQDEVTVKVLRLNDRGRYELSVKQG' A
#
# COMPACT_ATOMS: atom_id res chain seq x y z
N MET A 1 -1.11 8.97 -16.49
CA MET A 1 -0.03 7.98 -16.22
C MET A 1 -0.66 6.65 -15.81
N ASN A 2 -0.26 5.57 -16.44
CA ASN A 2 -0.77 4.24 -16.10
C ASN A 2 0.14 3.60 -15.06
N ILE A 3 -0.48 3.05 -14.03
CA ILE A 3 0.22 2.30 -12.99
C ILE A 3 0.09 0.83 -13.33
N GLU A 4 1.19 0.19 -13.65
CA GLU A 4 1.17 -1.19 -14.11
C GLU A 4 1.41 -2.17 -12.97
N VAL A 5 0.71 -3.30 -13.03
CA VAL A 5 0.91 -4.41 -12.10
C VAL A 5 2.37 -4.89 -12.20
N GLY A 6 2.97 -5.15 -11.05
CA GLY A 6 4.35 -5.60 -10.95
C GLY A 6 5.36 -4.48 -10.78
N THR A 7 4.97 -3.22 -10.99
CA THR A 7 5.90 -2.11 -10.80
C THR A 7 6.06 -1.76 -9.34
N THR A 8 7.20 -1.17 -9.01
CA THR A 8 7.48 -0.62 -7.69
C THR A 8 7.42 0.90 -7.79
N ILE A 9 6.67 1.52 -6.91
CA ILE A 9 6.36 2.94 -6.99
C ILE A 9 6.28 3.53 -5.58
N LYS A 10 6.59 4.81 -5.45
CA LYS A 10 6.47 5.51 -4.17
C LYS A 10 5.06 6.07 -4.00
N GLY A 11 4.57 5.97 -2.77
CA GLY A 11 3.30 6.54 -2.39
C GLY A 11 3.35 7.13 -1.00
N THR A 12 2.25 7.76 -0.61
CA THR A 12 2.12 8.39 0.70
C THR A 12 0.97 7.73 1.46
N VAL A 13 1.24 7.30 2.69
CA VAL A 13 0.19 6.74 3.56
C VAL A 13 -0.75 7.86 3.95
N VAL A 14 -2.03 7.71 3.62
CA VAL A 14 -3.05 8.73 3.93
C VAL A 14 -4.02 8.28 5.01
N LYS A 15 -4.10 6.98 5.29
CA LYS A 15 -4.95 6.45 6.33
C LYS A 15 -4.40 5.12 6.83
N VAL A 16 -4.43 4.91 8.13
CA VAL A 16 -4.05 3.64 8.76
C VAL A 16 -5.27 3.07 9.47
N ALA A 17 -5.53 1.80 9.25
CA ALA A 17 -6.65 1.08 9.85
C ALA A 17 -6.18 -0.30 10.30
N ASP A 18 -7.05 -1.02 11.03
CA ASP A 18 -6.69 -2.35 11.56
C ASP A 18 -6.40 -3.37 10.45
N TYR A 19 -7.03 -3.20 9.29
CA TYR A 19 -6.86 -4.14 8.15
C TYR A 19 -5.68 -3.79 7.26
N GLY A 20 -5.06 -2.63 7.43
CA GLY A 20 -3.94 -2.20 6.60
C GLY A 20 -3.88 -0.70 6.46
N ALA A 21 -3.31 -0.23 5.36
CA ALA A 21 -3.12 1.19 5.13
C ALA A 21 -3.55 1.60 3.72
N ILE A 22 -4.16 2.77 3.61
CA ILE A 22 -4.49 3.37 2.32
C ILE A 22 -3.31 4.24 1.91
N VAL A 23 -2.83 4.03 0.70
CA VAL A 23 -1.68 4.73 0.14
C VAL A 23 -2.12 5.51 -1.09
N ARG A 24 -1.77 6.78 -1.13
CA ARG A 24 -2.00 7.61 -2.32
C ARG A 24 -0.82 7.46 -3.26
N LEU A 25 -1.12 7.15 -4.50
CA LEU A 25 -0.14 6.95 -5.57
C LEU A 25 -0.08 8.19 -6.46
N PRO A 26 0.97 8.32 -7.29
CA PRO A 26 1.03 9.42 -8.25
C PRO A 26 -0.21 9.47 -9.14
N GLY A 27 -0.61 10.66 -9.53
CA GLY A 27 -1.80 10.85 -10.35
C GLY A 27 -3.11 10.78 -9.60
N GLY A 28 -3.07 10.80 -8.25
CA GLY A 28 -4.29 10.81 -7.44
C GLY A 28 -4.94 9.44 -7.26
N LYS A 29 -4.29 8.38 -7.73
CA LYS A 29 -4.78 7.02 -7.53
C LYS A 29 -4.55 6.60 -6.09
N THR A 30 -5.34 5.65 -5.60
CA THR A 30 -5.18 5.09 -4.26
C THR A 30 -5.08 3.58 -4.32
N GLY A 31 -4.41 3.03 -3.32
CA GLY A 31 -4.30 1.60 -3.17
C GLY A 31 -4.31 1.20 -1.71
N LEU A 32 -4.50 -0.08 -1.47
CA LEU A 32 -4.52 -0.65 -0.13
C LEU A 32 -3.32 -1.57 0.06
N VAL A 33 -2.58 -1.36 1.14
CA VAL A 33 -1.60 -2.32 1.64
C VAL A 33 -2.31 -3.11 2.73
N HIS A 34 -2.69 -4.36 2.43
CA HIS A 34 -3.33 -5.23 3.42
C HIS A 34 -2.32 -5.54 4.53
N ILE A 35 -2.82 -5.79 5.74
CA ILE A 35 -1.95 -6.08 6.90
C ILE A 35 -0.98 -7.24 6.61
N SER A 36 -1.40 -8.23 5.84
CA SER A 36 -0.55 -9.36 5.46
C SER A 36 0.59 -8.98 4.51
N GLU A 37 0.53 -7.79 3.90
CA GLU A 37 1.51 -7.33 2.93
C GLU A 37 2.46 -6.26 3.49
N ILE A 38 2.45 -6.06 4.80
CA ILE A 38 3.31 -5.05 5.43
C ILE A 38 4.70 -5.59 5.73
N ALA A 39 4.78 -6.81 6.27
CA ALA A 39 6.06 -7.42 6.64
C ALA A 39 5.96 -8.94 6.53
N ASP A 40 7.14 -9.59 6.48
CA ASP A 40 7.24 -11.06 6.42
C ASP A 40 7.06 -11.71 7.79
N ALA A 41 6.58 -10.96 8.76
CA ALA A 41 6.34 -11.44 10.11
C ALA A 41 4.91 -11.06 10.51
N TYR A 42 4.44 -11.65 11.61
CA TYR A 42 3.14 -11.29 12.15
C TYR A 42 3.09 -9.81 12.49
N VAL A 43 2.14 -9.10 11.91
CA VAL A 43 1.92 -7.67 12.19
C VAL A 43 0.75 -7.59 13.15
N ARG A 44 1.04 -7.21 14.36
CA ARG A 44 0.04 -7.08 15.41
C ARG A 44 -0.75 -5.79 15.28
N ASP A 45 -0.04 -4.71 14.96
CA ASP A 45 -0.64 -3.39 14.80
C ASP A 45 0.00 -2.72 13.61
N VAL A 46 -0.82 -2.34 12.63
CA VAL A 46 -0.36 -1.65 11.42
C VAL A 46 0.44 -0.40 11.78
N ARG A 47 0.06 0.28 12.85
CA ARG A 47 0.70 1.54 13.28
C ARG A 47 2.12 1.36 13.78
N ASP A 48 2.53 0.14 14.08
CA ASP A 48 3.92 -0.15 14.43
C ASP A 48 4.85 -0.04 13.21
N TYR A 49 4.28 -0.12 12.02
CA TYR A 49 5.04 -0.12 10.77
C TYR A 49 4.78 1.10 9.90
N LEU A 50 3.53 1.56 9.84
CA LEU A 50 3.11 2.62 8.93
C LEU A 50 2.33 3.69 9.68
N ASN A 51 2.64 4.94 9.39
CA ASN A 51 1.94 6.08 9.97
C ASN A 51 1.47 7.01 8.86
N GLU A 52 0.41 7.78 9.13
CA GLU A 52 -0.09 8.77 8.16
C GLU A 52 1.01 9.73 7.78
N GLN A 53 1.05 10.10 6.51
CA GLN A 53 2.03 10.98 5.88
C GLN A 53 3.40 10.32 5.65
N ASP A 54 3.59 9.06 5.99
CA ASP A 54 4.81 8.34 5.65
C ASP A 54 4.91 8.15 4.14
N GLU A 55 6.10 8.36 3.60
CA GLU A 55 6.40 7.99 2.22
C GLU A 55 6.87 6.55 2.20
N VAL A 56 6.26 5.73 1.37
CA VAL A 56 6.58 4.30 1.30
C VAL A 56 6.79 3.87 -0.14
N THR A 57 7.65 2.89 -0.33
CA THR A 57 7.82 2.22 -1.62
C THR A 57 6.97 0.98 -1.62
N VAL A 58 6.08 0.87 -2.61
CA VAL A 58 5.13 -0.23 -2.70
C VAL A 58 5.24 -0.92 -4.04
N LYS A 59 4.96 -2.21 -4.06
CA LYS A 59 4.81 -2.97 -5.29
C LYS A 59 3.33 -3.11 -5.60
N VAL A 60 2.96 -2.87 -6.85
CA VAL A 60 1.57 -2.99 -7.31
C VAL A 60 1.29 -4.46 -7.61
N LEU A 61 0.43 -5.08 -6.81
CA LEU A 61 0.11 -6.50 -6.95
C LEU A 61 -0.99 -6.74 -7.97
N ARG A 62 -2.03 -5.92 -7.94
CA ARG A 62 -3.16 -6.04 -8.88
C ARG A 62 -4.07 -4.83 -8.75
N LEU A 63 -4.96 -4.69 -9.73
CA LEU A 63 -6.06 -3.73 -9.70
C LEU A 63 -7.34 -4.54 -9.47
N ASN A 64 -8.07 -4.24 -8.41
CA ASN A 64 -9.28 -5.00 -8.09
C ASN A 64 -10.49 -4.48 -8.88
N ASP A 65 -11.63 -5.18 -8.76
CA ASP A 65 -12.84 -4.88 -9.50
C ASP A 65 -13.43 -3.50 -9.20
N ARG A 66 -13.02 -2.90 -8.08
CA ARG A 66 -13.50 -1.57 -7.67
C ARG A 66 -12.59 -0.45 -8.12
N GLY A 67 -11.58 -0.75 -8.93
CA GLY A 67 -10.63 0.24 -9.42
C GLY A 67 -9.59 0.66 -8.40
N ARG A 68 -9.41 -0.11 -7.32
CA ARG A 68 -8.40 0.18 -6.31
C ARG A 68 -7.22 -0.79 -6.46
N TYR A 69 -6.02 -0.24 -6.35
CA TYR A 69 -4.81 -1.05 -6.43
C TYR A 69 -4.57 -1.78 -5.11
N GLU A 70 -4.13 -3.05 -5.22
CA GLU A 70 -3.66 -3.82 -4.09
C GLU A 70 -2.15 -3.78 -4.10
N LEU A 71 -1.57 -3.38 -2.98
CA LEU A 71 -0.16 -3.02 -2.88
C LEU A 71 0.54 -3.86 -1.82
N SER A 72 1.87 -3.97 -1.93
CA SER A 72 2.69 -4.66 -0.95
C SER A 72 3.90 -3.81 -0.59
N VAL A 73 4.15 -3.65 0.69
CA VAL A 73 5.37 -3.03 1.19
C VAL A 73 6.48 -4.07 1.30
N LYS A 74 6.14 -5.29 1.76
CA LYS A 74 7.14 -6.35 1.99
C LYS A 74 7.77 -6.87 0.71
N GLN A 75 7.08 -6.71 -0.43
CA GLN A 75 7.59 -7.14 -1.74
C GLN A 75 8.19 -5.98 -2.53
N GLY A 76 7.97 -4.78 -2.05
CA GLY A 76 8.49 -3.56 -2.69
C GLY A 76 9.91 -3.16 -2.25
#